data_25abb20f8ab59334f2779599c4cd9a8b
#
_entry.id   25abb20f8ab59334f2779599c4cd9a8b
#
_cell.length_a   1.000
_cell.length_b   1.000
_cell.length_c   1.000
_cell.angle_alpha   90.00
_cell.angle_beta   90.00
_cell.angle_gamma   90.00
#
_symmetry.space_group_name_H-M   'P 1'
#
loop_
_entity.id
_entity.type
_entity.pdbx_description
1 polymer ?
#
loop_
_entity_poly.entity_id
_entity_poly.type
_entity_poly.pdbx_seq_one_letter_code
_entity_poly.pdbx_strand_id
1 'polypeptide(L)'
;SVIVASHRGDWRNFPENSLEAIDNAIKMGVDIVEIDLQRTKDGVLILMHDPKIDRTTTGKGTISELTYDSIAKTHLKNGCNIRTIHRVPTLEEALVHARGKIMLNLDKADRYFEQVYELMKKTGTTKQIIMKGTKSAEQVKELYGSYLNDVIYMPIVNLDKPNAESQLDKFMKDMNPVAFELLFKSDENKLPLSLPKKMKGKSLIWYNTLWDTMAGGHDDDMSLQDPNKGYGYLIDTLGARIIQTDRPQYLLDYLRSRNLHD
;
A
#
# COMPACT_ATOMS: atom_id res chain seq x y z
N SER A 1 9.90 13.89 9.74
CA SER A 1 8.54 13.81 9.23
C SER A 1 8.10 12.36 9.04
N VAL A 2 6.79 12.16 8.95
CA VAL A 2 6.17 10.84 8.77
C VAL A 2 5.33 10.86 7.50
N ILE A 3 5.47 9.83 6.71
CA ILE A 3 4.77 9.64 5.43
C ILE A 3 3.46 8.89 5.68
N VAL A 4 2.38 9.37 5.08
CA VAL A 4 1.04 8.77 5.23
C VAL A 4 0.65 8.02 3.96
N ALA A 5 0.31 6.75 4.12
CA ALA A 5 -0.26 5.93 3.06
C ALA A 5 -1.73 5.64 3.36
N SER A 6 -2.60 5.89 2.38
CA SER A 6 -4.04 5.66 2.49
C SER A 6 -4.39 4.32 1.83
N HIS A 7 -4.91 3.39 2.61
CA HIS A 7 -5.31 2.05 2.17
C HIS A 7 -6.52 2.15 1.24
N ARG A 8 -6.34 1.73 -0.02
CA ARG A 8 -7.38 1.78 -1.08
C ARG A 8 -7.92 3.19 -1.37
N GLY A 9 -7.11 4.23 -1.08
CA GLY A 9 -7.50 5.63 -1.21
C GLY A 9 -8.36 6.10 -0.04
N ASP A 10 -9.09 7.19 -0.22
CA ASP A 10 -10.05 7.66 0.79
C ASP A 10 -11.39 6.94 0.63
N TRP A 11 -11.41 5.67 1.04
CA TRP A 11 -12.60 4.82 0.89
C TRP A 11 -13.76 5.20 1.81
N ARG A 12 -13.52 6.02 2.82
CA ARG A 12 -14.59 6.49 3.71
C ARG A 12 -15.54 7.45 3.01
N ASN A 13 -15.04 8.23 2.07
CA ASN A 13 -15.83 9.21 1.32
C ASN A 13 -16.16 8.77 -0.10
N PHE A 14 -15.33 7.93 -0.71
CA PHE A 14 -15.50 7.43 -2.08
C PHE A 14 -15.29 5.93 -2.12
N PRO A 15 -15.76 5.24 -3.17
CA PRO A 15 -15.52 3.79 -3.27
C PRO A 15 -14.04 3.43 -3.18
N GLU A 16 -13.71 2.34 -2.48
CA GLU A 16 -12.34 1.84 -2.43
C GLU A 16 -11.81 1.57 -3.84
N ASN A 17 -10.51 1.82 -4.06
CA ASN A 17 -9.86 1.56 -5.35
C ASN A 17 -10.51 2.33 -6.52
N SER A 18 -11.06 3.50 -6.27
CA SER A 18 -11.61 4.39 -7.29
C SER A 18 -10.66 5.54 -7.59
N LEU A 19 -10.80 6.14 -8.77
CA LEU A 19 -10.05 7.37 -9.11
C LEU A 19 -10.41 8.50 -8.15
N GLU A 20 -11.69 8.59 -7.76
CA GLU A 20 -12.20 9.60 -6.84
C GLU A 20 -11.58 9.45 -5.44
N ALA A 21 -11.37 8.22 -4.97
CA ALA A 21 -10.70 7.97 -3.69
C ALA A 21 -9.22 8.37 -3.75
N ILE A 22 -8.56 8.18 -4.89
CA ILE A 22 -7.18 8.65 -5.11
C ILE A 22 -7.16 10.18 -5.12
N ASP A 23 -8.04 10.82 -5.89
CA ASP A 23 -8.08 12.28 -6.02
C ASP A 23 -8.35 12.96 -4.67
N ASN A 24 -9.24 12.40 -3.85
CA ASN A 24 -9.52 12.96 -2.54
C ASN A 24 -8.36 12.76 -1.55
N ALA A 25 -7.64 11.65 -1.65
CA ALA A 25 -6.41 11.46 -0.88
C ALA A 25 -5.35 12.52 -1.24
N ILE A 26 -5.22 12.83 -2.53
CA ILE A 26 -4.34 13.91 -2.99
C ILE A 26 -4.74 15.25 -2.35
N LYS A 27 -6.03 15.60 -2.41
CA LYS A 27 -6.54 16.86 -1.82
C LYS A 27 -6.32 16.94 -0.32
N MET A 28 -6.39 15.82 0.37
CA MET A 28 -6.20 15.70 1.81
C MET A 28 -4.74 15.96 2.23
N GLY A 29 -3.80 15.71 1.33
CA GLY A 29 -2.36 15.80 1.62
C GLY A 29 -1.69 14.47 1.92
N VAL A 30 -2.31 13.36 1.57
CA VAL A 30 -1.73 12.01 1.69
C VAL A 30 -0.56 11.87 0.72
N ASP A 31 0.46 11.13 1.12
CA ASP A 31 1.70 10.98 0.34
C ASP A 31 1.69 9.77 -0.58
N ILE A 32 1.04 8.69 -0.16
CA ILE A 32 0.98 7.41 -0.89
C ILE A 32 -0.45 6.89 -0.82
N VAL A 33 -0.97 6.40 -1.94
CA VAL A 33 -2.21 5.61 -1.96
C VAL A 33 -1.87 4.17 -2.28
N GLU A 34 -2.35 3.25 -1.45
CA GLU A 34 -2.26 1.82 -1.76
C GLU A 34 -3.48 1.43 -2.60
N ILE A 35 -3.24 0.69 -3.67
CA ILE A 35 -4.27 0.15 -4.56
C ILE A 35 -4.01 -1.32 -4.85
N ASP A 36 -5.08 -2.05 -5.16
CA ASP A 36 -5.04 -3.48 -5.44
C ASP A 36 -5.28 -3.75 -6.90
N LEU A 37 -4.60 -4.75 -7.46
CA LEU A 37 -4.71 -5.09 -8.88
C LEU A 37 -5.33 -6.46 -9.10
N GLN A 38 -6.18 -6.53 -10.10
CA GLN A 38 -6.68 -7.77 -10.70
C GLN A 38 -6.58 -7.64 -12.21
N ARG A 39 -6.58 -8.76 -12.93
CA ARG A 39 -6.52 -8.77 -14.39
C ARG A 39 -7.76 -9.43 -14.97
N THR A 40 -8.37 -8.77 -15.95
CA THR A 40 -9.55 -9.27 -16.66
C THR A 40 -9.21 -10.41 -17.63
N LYS A 41 -10.24 -11.06 -18.15
CA LYS A 41 -10.09 -12.12 -19.15
C LYS A 41 -9.34 -11.65 -20.40
N ASP A 42 -9.59 -10.41 -20.82
CA ASP A 42 -8.94 -9.79 -21.98
C ASP A 42 -7.63 -9.06 -21.65
N GLY A 43 -7.07 -9.32 -20.45
CA GLY A 43 -5.72 -8.87 -20.10
C GLY A 43 -5.60 -7.45 -19.58
N VAL A 44 -6.71 -6.79 -19.24
CA VAL A 44 -6.70 -5.43 -18.69
C VAL A 44 -6.46 -5.45 -17.19
N LEU A 45 -5.48 -4.68 -16.70
CA LEU A 45 -5.26 -4.50 -15.27
C LEU A 45 -6.23 -3.45 -14.73
N ILE A 46 -7.00 -3.83 -13.71
CA ILE A 46 -8.00 -2.97 -13.07
C ILE A 46 -7.69 -2.86 -11.58
N LEU A 47 -8.25 -1.83 -10.95
CA LEU A 47 -8.18 -1.65 -9.51
C LEU A 47 -9.34 -2.40 -8.85
N MET A 48 -9.01 -3.44 -8.09
CA MET A 48 -9.99 -4.24 -7.34
C MET A 48 -9.26 -5.13 -6.36
N HIS A 49 -9.73 -5.19 -5.13
CA HIS A 49 -9.11 -6.04 -4.12
C HIS A 49 -9.50 -7.51 -4.30
N ASP A 50 -10.80 -7.78 -4.44
CA ASP A 50 -11.33 -9.14 -4.50
C ASP A 50 -11.15 -9.74 -5.91
N PRO A 51 -11.03 -11.06 -6.02
CA PRO A 51 -11.06 -11.71 -7.34
C PRO A 51 -12.43 -11.67 -8.01
N LYS A 52 -13.49 -11.33 -7.27
CA LYS A 52 -14.86 -11.14 -7.80
C LYS A 52 -15.28 -9.68 -7.68
N ILE A 53 -16.15 -9.24 -8.58
CA ILE A 53 -16.66 -7.86 -8.56
C ILE A 53 -17.85 -7.64 -7.63
N ASP A 54 -18.36 -8.71 -7.01
CA ASP A 54 -19.65 -8.73 -6.30
C ASP A 54 -19.72 -7.76 -5.11
N ARG A 55 -18.66 -7.70 -4.29
CA ARG A 55 -18.68 -6.91 -3.05
C ARG A 55 -18.68 -5.41 -3.32
N THR A 56 -17.89 -4.95 -4.29
CA THR A 56 -17.64 -3.52 -4.51
C THR A 56 -18.30 -2.94 -5.74
N THR A 57 -19.03 -3.76 -6.52
CA THR A 57 -19.78 -3.27 -7.69
C THR A 57 -21.21 -3.78 -7.67
N THR A 58 -22.03 -3.21 -8.58
CA THR A 58 -23.40 -3.64 -8.83
C THR A 58 -23.48 -4.92 -9.67
N GLY A 59 -22.36 -5.39 -10.19
CA GLY A 59 -22.28 -6.62 -11.00
C GLY A 59 -21.90 -7.84 -10.18
N LYS A 60 -21.75 -8.96 -10.88
CA LYS A 60 -21.35 -10.24 -10.30
C LYS A 60 -20.39 -10.97 -11.22
N GLY A 61 -19.50 -11.76 -10.63
CA GLY A 61 -18.65 -12.67 -11.37
C GLY A 61 -17.17 -12.53 -11.03
N THR A 62 -16.41 -13.51 -11.50
CA THR A 62 -14.96 -13.59 -11.31
C THR A 62 -14.26 -12.74 -12.38
N ILE A 63 -13.37 -11.86 -11.95
CA ILE A 63 -12.70 -10.88 -12.83
C ILE A 63 -11.96 -11.58 -13.97
N SER A 64 -11.25 -12.69 -13.68
CA SER A 64 -10.48 -13.41 -14.69
C SER A 64 -11.36 -14.07 -15.77
N GLU A 65 -12.66 -14.15 -15.55
CA GLU A 65 -13.64 -14.71 -16.49
C GLU A 65 -14.46 -13.63 -17.20
N LEU A 66 -14.28 -12.37 -16.85
CA LEU A 66 -15.03 -11.22 -17.39
C LEU A 66 -14.13 -10.34 -18.25
N THR A 67 -14.72 -9.74 -19.30
CA THR A 67 -14.03 -8.72 -20.09
C THR A 67 -14.05 -7.39 -19.35
N TYR A 68 -13.10 -6.51 -19.66
CA TYR A 68 -13.13 -5.17 -19.08
C TYR A 68 -14.42 -4.42 -19.43
N ASP A 69 -14.88 -4.51 -20.67
CA ASP A 69 -16.13 -3.82 -21.08
C ASP A 69 -17.32 -4.20 -20.21
N SER A 70 -17.46 -5.49 -19.86
CA SER A 70 -18.53 -5.94 -18.99
C SER A 70 -18.42 -5.39 -17.57
N ILE A 71 -17.20 -5.30 -17.05
CA ILE A 71 -16.92 -4.74 -15.72
C ILE A 71 -17.15 -3.21 -15.72
N ALA A 72 -16.73 -2.53 -16.79
CA ALA A 72 -16.86 -1.08 -16.93
C ALA A 72 -18.31 -0.60 -16.94
N LYS A 73 -19.26 -1.46 -17.28
CA LYS A 73 -20.69 -1.14 -17.25
C LYS A 73 -21.28 -1.15 -15.86
N THR A 74 -20.60 -1.75 -14.89
CA THR A 74 -21.06 -1.79 -13.51
C THR A 74 -20.76 -0.47 -12.80
N HIS A 75 -21.42 -0.23 -11.68
CA HIS A 75 -21.16 0.91 -10.81
C HIS A 75 -20.45 0.44 -9.55
N LEU A 76 -19.47 1.20 -9.09
CA LEU A 76 -18.84 0.96 -7.80
C LEU A 76 -19.83 1.26 -6.66
N LYS A 77 -19.73 0.49 -5.59
CA LYS A 77 -20.43 0.74 -4.33
C LYS A 77 -19.48 1.38 -3.33
N ASN A 78 -20.01 2.28 -2.51
CA ASN A 78 -19.21 2.93 -1.46
C ASN A 78 -19.05 2.03 -0.23
N GLY A 79 -18.35 2.52 0.81
CA GLY A 79 -18.11 1.77 2.04
C GLY A 79 -19.35 1.38 2.83
N CYS A 80 -20.51 1.97 2.52
CA CYS A 80 -21.81 1.61 3.09
C CYS A 80 -22.61 0.66 2.19
N ASN A 81 -21.96 0.07 1.20
CA ASN A 81 -22.58 -0.85 0.24
C ASN A 81 -23.67 -0.21 -0.61
N ILE A 82 -23.57 1.07 -0.89
CA ILE A 82 -24.52 1.85 -1.69
C ILE A 82 -23.94 2.10 -3.08
N ARG A 83 -24.77 1.87 -4.12
CA ARG A 83 -24.42 2.16 -5.51
C ARG A 83 -24.05 3.64 -5.67
N THR A 84 -22.97 3.91 -6.40
CA THR A 84 -22.51 5.26 -6.75
C THR A 84 -22.52 5.45 -8.26
N ILE A 85 -22.17 6.67 -8.71
CA ILE A 85 -21.96 6.97 -10.13
C ILE A 85 -20.57 6.56 -10.61
N HIS A 86 -19.70 6.10 -9.72
CA HIS A 86 -18.30 5.85 -10.04
C HIS A 86 -18.10 4.49 -10.69
N ARG A 87 -17.04 4.38 -11.49
CA ARG A 87 -16.75 3.18 -12.29
C ARG A 87 -15.44 2.53 -11.85
N VAL A 88 -15.29 1.24 -12.20
CA VAL A 88 -14.02 0.52 -11.95
C VAL A 88 -12.95 1.06 -12.88
N PRO A 89 -11.83 1.61 -12.32
CA PRO A 89 -10.77 2.16 -13.15
C PRO A 89 -9.79 1.09 -13.60
N THR A 90 -9.09 1.38 -14.70
CA THR A 90 -7.90 0.63 -15.09
C THR A 90 -6.68 1.13 -14.33
N LEU A 91 -5.63 0.31 -14.26
CA LEU A 91 -4.35 0.77 -13.72
C LEU A 91 -3.80 1.96 -14.50
N GLU A 92 -3.90 1.92 -15.82
CA GLU A 92 -3.42 3.04 -16.66
C GLU A 92 -4.09 4.35 -16.28
N GLU A 93 -5.40 4.35 -16.08
CA GLU A 93 -6.13 5.54 -15.61
C GLU A 93 -5.64 6.03 -14.26
N ALA A 94 -5.40 5.11 -13.32
CA ALA A 94 -4.90 5.45 -11.98
C ALA A 94 -3.49 6.06 -12.07
N LEU A 95 -2.61 5.51 -12.91
CA LEU A 95 -1.27 6.04 -13.10
C LEU A 95 -1.30 7.46 -13.66
N VAL A 96 -2.16 7.72 -14.63
CA VAL A 96 -2.34 9.07 -15.22
C VAL A 96 -2.85 10.06 -14.17
N HIS A 97 -3.83 9.66 -13.35
CA HIS A 97 -4.35 10.52 -12.27
C HIS A 97 -3.29 10.85 -11.22
N ALA A 98 -2.44 9.89 -10.89
CA ALA A 98 -1.40 10.05 -9.87
C ALA A 98 -0.17 10.80 -10.38
N ARG A 99 0.03 10.85 -11.69
CA ARG A 99 1.26 11.38 -12.28
C ARG A 99 1.57 12.81 -11.82
N GLY A 100 2.74 12.96 -11.20
CA GLY A 100 3.21 14.24 -10.68
C GLY A 100 2.53 14.70 -9.39
N LYS A 101 1.66 13.87 -8.78
CA LYS A 101 0.84 14.30 -7.65
C LYS A 101 1.00 13.44 -6.40
N ILE A 102 1.11 12.13 -6.52
CA ILE A 102 1.13 11.22 -5.40
C ILE A 102 1.82 9.90 -5.80
N MET A 103 2.36 9.20 -4.82
CA MET A 103 2.90 7.86 -5.05
C MET A 103 1.79 6.81 -4.92
N LEU A 104 1.93 5.72 -5.65
CA LEU A 104 1.02 4.57 -5.57
C LEU A 104 1.79 3.34 -5.09
N ASN A 105 1.25 2.65 -4.10
CA ASN A 105 1.74 1.38 -3.59
C ASN A 105 0.84 0.28 -4.15
N LEU A 106 1.40 -0.56 -5.02
CA LEU A 106 0.61 -1.56 -5.75
C LEU A 106 0.66 -2.91 -5.04
N ASP A 107 -0.47 -3.31 -4.45
CA ASP A 107 -0.58 -4.62 -3.84
C ASP A 107 -0.85 -5.69 -4.89
N LYS A 108 -0.15 -6.83 -4.77
CA LYS A 108 -0.26 -7.98 -5.67
C LYS A 108 0.11 -7.70 -7.13
N ALA A 109 0.81 -6.60 -7.38
CA ALA A 109 1.26 -6.23 -8.72
C ALA A 109 2.42 -7.09 -9.21
N ASP A 110 3.16 -7.71 -8.29
CA ASP A 110 4.28 -8.58 -8.62
C ASP A 110 3.87 -9.78 -9.49
N ARG A 111 2.59 -10.19 -9.43
CA ARG A 111 2.04 -11.22 -10.33
C ARG A 111 2.02 -10.79 -11.79
N TYR A 112 2.04 -9.49 -12.06
CA TYR A 112 1.95 -8.89 -13.39
C TYR A 112 3.08 -7.89 -13.61
N PHE A 113 4.25 -8.16 -13.07
CA PHE A 113 5.35 -7.20 -12.95
C PHE A 113 5.71 -6.55 -14.30
N GLU A 114 5.91 -7.36 -15.33
CA GLU A 114 6.29 -6.85 -16.66
C GLU A 114 5.21 -5.93 -17.24
N GLN A 115 3.94 -6.35 -17.16
CA GLN A 115 2.82 -5.56 -17.68
C GLN A 115 2.68 -4.23 -16.93
N VAL A 116 2.83 -4.25 -15.60
CA VAL A 116 2.82 -3.04 -14.77
C VAL A 116 3.97 -2.12 -15.15
N TYR A 117 5.16 -2.68 -15.32
CA TYR A 117 6.35 -1.90 -15.71
C TYR A 117 6.14 -1.19 -17.04
N GLU A 118 5.59 -1.87 -18.04
CA GLU A 118 5.30 -1.27 -19.35
C GLU A 118 4.32 -0.10 -19.21
N LEU A 119 3.30 -0.24 -18.38
CA LEU A 119 2.34 0.85 -18.11
C LEU A 119 3.00 2.03 -17.37
N MET A 120 3.89 1.75 -16.41
CA MET A 120 4.65 2.81 -15.73
C MET A 120 5.51 3.61 -16.72
N LYS A 121 6.18 2.94 -17.62
CA LYS A 121 6.98 3.60 -18.66
C LYS A 121 6.11 4.41 -19.61
N LYS A 122 5.02 3.83 -20.08
CA LYS A 122 4.07 4.49 -20.98
C LYS A 122 3.52 5.79 -20.38
N THR A 123 3.22 5.78 -19.10
CA THR A 123 2.63 6.93 -18.39
C THR A 123 3.65 7.88 -17.77
N GLY A 124 4.93 7.50 -17.78
CA GLY A 124 5.99 8.32 -17.17
C GLY A 124 5.94 8.36 -15.65
N THR A 125 5.49 7.26 -15.00
CA THR A 125 5.27 7.23 -13.55
C THR A 125 6.22 6.29 -12.80
N THR A 126 7.23 5.75 -13.45
CA THR A 126 8.14 4.75 -12.87
C THR A 126 8.67 5.14 -11.48
N LYS A 127 8.99 6.42 -11.26
CA LYS A 127 9.54 6.90 -10.00
C LYS A 127 8.48 7.13 -8.89
N GLN A 128 7.21 7.00 -9.21
CA GLN A 128 6.10 7.22 -8.28
C GLN A 128 5.44 5.93 -7.80
N ILE A 129 5.89 4.79 -8.30
CA ILE A 129 5.23 3.50 -8.06
C ILE A 129 6.11 2.63 -7.17
N ILE A 130 5.49 2.05 -6.16
CA ILE A 130 6.13 1.09 -5.27
C ILE A 130 5.63 -0.31 -5.63
N MET A 131 6.53 -1.17 -6.07
CA MET A 131 6.31 -2.60 -6.23
C MET A 131 6.71 -3.29 -4.94
N LYS A 132 6.05 -4.36 -4.58
CA LYS A 132 6.32 -5.06 -3.32
C LYS A 132 5.97 -6.54 -3.40
N GLY A 133 6.41 -7.30 -2.41
CA GLY A 133 6.10 -8.72 -2.30
C GLY A 133 6.80 -9.37 -1.12
N THR A 134 6.50 -10.66 -0.95
CA THR A 134 6.99 -11.47 0.18
C THR A 134 8.12 -12.42 -0.20
N LYS A 135 8.61 -12.35 -1.43
CA LYS A 135 9.70 -13.21 -1.91
C LYS A 135 11.01 -12.88 -1.20
N SER A 136 11.93 -13.87 -1.17
CA SER A 136 13.26 -13.67 -0.63
C SER A 136 14.10 -12.73 -1.51
N ALA A 137 15.17 -12.17 -0.96
CA ALA A 137 16.09 -11.31 -1.70
C ALA A 137 16.64 -12.01 -2.94
N GLU A 138 16.96 -13.31 -2.84
CA GLU A 138 17.46 -14.10 -3.96
C GLU A 138 16.41 -14.23 -5.07
N GLN A 139 15.17 -14.53 -4.71
CA GLN A 139 14.06 -14.64 -5.67
C GLN A 139 13.78 -13.31 -6.34
N VAL A 140 13.79 -12.20 -5.59
CA VAL A 140 13.57 -10.87 -6.15
C VAL A 140 14.65 -10.51 -7.17
N LYS A 141 15.91 -10.78 -6.84
CA LYS A 141 17.02 -10.53 -7.77
C LYS A 141 16.91 -11.38 -9.02
N GLU A 142 16.54 -12.64 -8.88
CA GLU A 142 16.40 -13.57 -10.01
C GLU A 142 15.25 -13.15 -10.93
N LEU A 143 14.09 -12.83 -10.35
CA LEU A 143 12.87 -12.54 -11.13
C LEU A 143 12.83 -11.11 -11.66
N TYR A 144 13.31 -10.14 -10.87
CA TYR A 144 13.12 -8.71 -11.15
C TYR A 144 14.44 -7.92 -11.23
N GLY A 145 15.59 -8.59 -11.17
CA GLY A 145 16.90 -7.94 -11.08
C GLY A 145 17.15 -6.88 -12.14
N SER A 146 16.71 -7.13 -13.37
CA SER A 146 16.87 -6.18 -14.49
C SER A 146 16.04 -4.90 -14.31
N TYR A 147 15.01 -4.91 -13.46
CA TYR A 147 14.15 -3.74 -13.20
C TYR A 147 14.57 -2.93 -11.98
N LEU A 148 15.39 -3.51 -11.08
CA LEU A 148 15.67 -2.92 -9.76
C LEU A 148 16.45 -1.60 -9.80
N ASN A 149 17.13 -1.29 -10.92
CA ASN A 149 17.76 0.01 -11.10
C ASN A 149 16.76 1.13 -11.43
N ASP A 150 15.55 0.76 -11.82
CA ASP A 150 14.55 1.65 -12.40
C ASP A 150 13.30 1.74 -11.53
N VAL A 151 12.88 0.64 -10.90
CA VAL A 151 11.67 0.59 -10.08
C VAL A 151 12.00 0.55 -8.59
N ILE A 152 11.08 1.10 -7.78
CA ILE A 152 11.12 0.97 -6.33
C ILE A 152 10.51 -0.38 -5.98
N TYR A 153 11.30 -1.24 -5.31
CA TYR A 153 10.80 -2.49 -4.77
C TYR A 153 10.89 -2.47 -3.24
N MET A 154 9.79 -2.73 -2.56
CA MET A 154 9.70 -2.75 -1.11
C MET A 154 9.43 -4.17 -0.63
N PRO A 155 10.35 -4.80 0.11
CA PRO A 155 10.09 -6.10 0.71
C PRO A 155 9.03 -6.00 1.80
N ILE A 156 8.15 -7.01 1.85
CA ILE A 156 7.21 -7.22 2.94
C ILE A 156 7.80 -8.33 3.82
N VAL A 157 8.03 -8.04 5.10
CA VAL A 157 8.63 -9.01 6.02
C VAL A 157 7.73 -9.18 7.24
N ASN A 158 7.31 -10.43 7.48
CA ASN A 158 6.61 -10.78 8.69
C ASN A 158 7.65 -11.06 9.79
N LEU A 159 7.72 -10.16 10.76
CA LEU A 159 8.71 -10.21 11.83
C LEU A 159 8.50 -11.39 12.81
N ASP A 160 7.35 -12.06 12.74
CA ASP A 160 7.05 -13.22 13.57
C ASP A 160 7.63 -14.51 12.98
N LYS A 161 8.13 -14.49 11.74
CA LYS A 161 8.77 -15.64 11.12
C LYS A 161 10.17 -15.86 11.70
N PRO A 162 10.60 -17.13 11.89
CA PRO A 162 11.93 -17.42 12.46
C PRO A 162 13.09 -16.83 11.67
N ASN A 163 12.93 -16.70 10.34
CA ASN A 163 13.95 -16.16 9.44
C ASN A 163 13.87 -14.66 9.20
N ALA A 164 13.01 -13.94 9.94
CA ALA A 164 12.76 -12.52 9.70
C ALA A 164 14.03 -11.68 9.71
N GLU A 165 14.84 -11.82 10.76
CA GLU A 165 16.05 -11.02 10.91
C GLU A 165 17.06 -11.31 9.79
N SER A 166 17.24 -12.58 9.42
CA SER A 166 18.13 -12.93 8.31
C SER A 166 17.61 -12.43 6.96
N GLN A 167 16.28 -12.40 6.76
CA GLN A 167 15.66 -11.79 5.57
C GLN A 167 15.98 -10.31 5.49
N LEU A 168 15.78 -9.57 6.57
CA LEU A 168 16.09 -8.15 6.62
C LEU A 168 17.56 -7.89 6.28
N ASP A 169 18.46 -8.67 6.86
CA ASP A 169 19.91 -8.52 6.62
C ASP A 169 20.26 -8.77 5.16
N LYS A 170 19.71 -9.81 4.55
CA LYS A 170 19.94 -10.13 3.14
C LYS A 170 19.45 -9.03 2.21
N PHE A 171 18.25 -8.53 2.42
CA PHE A 171 17.71 -7.42 1.62
C PHE A 171 18.56 -6.15 1.77
N MET A 172 18.98 -5.82 2.99
CA MET A 172 19.79 -4.64 3.25
C MET A 172 21.17 -4.76 2.59
N LYS A 173 21.75 -5.95 2.61
CA LYS A 173 23.06 -6.21 1.99
C LYS A 173 22.99 -6.22 0.46
N ASP A 174 21.98 -6.91 -0.10
CA ASP A 174 21.94 -7.19 -1.54
C ASP A 174 21.25 -6.08 -2.36
N MET A 175 20.28 -5.38 -1.78
CA MET A 175 19.45 -4.44 -2.54
C MET A 175 19.32 -3.07 -1.88
N ASN A 176 19.59 -2.96 -0.59
CA ASN A 176 19.44 -1.71 0.17
C ASN A 176 18.10 -1.01 -0.14
N PRO A 177 16.97 -1.64 0.16
CA PRO A 177 15.65 -1.09 -0.18
C PRO A 177 15.39 0.23 0.55
N VAL A 178 14.61 1.12 -0.06
CA VAL A 178 14.24 2.42 0.52
C VAL A 178 13.41 2.22 1.79
N ALA A 179 12.56 1.19 1.82
CA ALA A 179 11.68 0.90 2.93
C ALA A 179 11.40 -0.59 3.04
N PHE A 180 10.98 -1.01 4.23
CA PHE A 180 10.42 -2.34 4.49
C PHE A 180 9.01 -2.19 5.03
N GLU A 181 8.06 -2.92 4.46
CA GLU A 181 6.73 -3.08 5.03
C GLU A 181 6.79 -4.24 6.03
N LEU A 182 6.59 -3.93 7.31
CA LEU A 182 6.80 -4.87 8.41
C LEU A 182 5.49 -5.24 9.07
N LEU A 183 5.39 -6.50 9.51
CA LEU A 183 4.22 -7.05 10.18
C LEU A 183 4.67 -7.77 11.44
N PHE A 184 3.98 -7.54 12.56
CA PHE A 184 4.18 -8.30 13.79
C PHE A 184 2.89 -8.29 14.60
N LYS A 185 2.57 -9.43 15.22
CA LYS A 185 1.27 -9.66 15.82
C LYS A 185 1.11 -9.00 17.18
N SER A 186 2.17 -9.00 18.00
CA SER A 186 2.08 -8.57 19.39
C SER A 186 3.42 -8.02 19.90
N ASP A 187 3.36 -7.19 20.95
CA ASP A 187 4.53 -6.62 21.61
C ASP A 187 5.38 -7.67 22.35
N GLU A 188 4.92 -8.91 22.42
CA GLU A 188 5.73 -10.02 22.91
C GLU A 188 6.92 -10.28 22.00
N ASN A 189 6.79 -9.97 20.71
CA ASN A 189 7.91 -9.99 19.78
C ASN A 189 8.76 -8.74 20.03
N LYS A 190 10.03 -8.95 20.42
CA LYS A 190 10.96 -7.85 20.75
C LYS A 190 11.80 -7.38 19.58
N LEU A 191 11.73 -8.07 18.43
CA LEU A 191 12.49 -7.68 17.24
C LEU A 191 12.18 -6.25 16.79
N PRO A 192 10.91 -5.78 16.74
CA PRO A 192 10.60 -4.40 16.36
C PRO A 192 11.36 -3.35 17.16
N LEU A 193 11.62 -3.59 18.44
CA LEU A 193 12.35 -2.64 19.30
C LEU A 193 13.81 -2.43 18.86
N SER A 194 14.41 -3.41 18.21
CA SER A 194 15.81 -3.36 17.75
C SER A 194 15.96 -2.69 16.37
N LEU A 195 14.89 -2.57 15.61
CA LEU A 195 14.96 -2.15 14.21
C LEU A 195 15.25 -0.66 14.00
N PRO A 196 14.78 0.27 14.85
CA PRO A 196 15.11 1.70 14.65
C PRO A 196 16.61 1.95 14.57
N LYS A 197 17.39 1.35 15.46
CA LYS A 197 18.84 1.47 15.45
C LYS A 197 19.46 0.77 14.24
N LYS A 198 19.00 -0.44 13.94
CA LYS A 198 19.53 -1.28 12.85
C LYS A 198 19.32 -0.61 11.49
N MET A 199 18.18 0.04 11.28
CA MET A 199 17.76 0.59 9.97
C MET A 199 18.07 2.07 9.81
N LYS A 200 18.49 2.76 10.86
CA LYS A 200 18.76 4.19 10.82
C LYS A 200 19.75 4.54 9.71
N GLY A 201 19.31 5.48 8.84
CA GLY A 201 20.13 5.92 7.72
C GLY A 201 20.25 4.91 6.57
N LYS A 202 19.51 3.79 6.63
CA LYS A 202 19.57 2.73 5.62
C LYS A 202 18.22 2.52 4.93
N SER A 203 17.20 2.13 5.70
CA SER A 203 15.86 1.85 5.16
C SER A 203 14.81 2.43 6.08
N LEU A 204 13.70 2.90 5.51
CA LEU A 204 12.57 3.40 6.28
C LEU A 204 11.72 2.22 6.80
N ILE A 205 11.14 2.42 7.97
CA ILE A 205 10.24 1.45 8.59
C ILE A 205 8.81 1.83 8.26
N TRP A 206 8.06 0.89 7.70
CA TRP A 206 6.65 1.02 7.33
C TRP A 206 5.82 0.03 8.12
N TYR A 207 4.81 0.52 8.87
CA TYR A 207 3.81 -0.31 9.53
C TYR A 207 2.42 -0.02 9.00
N ASN A 208 1.56 -1.04 9.06
CA ASN A 208 0.15 -0.95 8.70
C ASN A 208 -0.68 -0.94 9.98
N THR A 209 -1.69 -0.07 10.04
CA THR A 209 -2.51 0.12 11.24
C THR A 209 -3.98 -0.27 11.04
N LEU A 210 -4.24 -1.13 10.04
CA LEU A 210 -5.61 -1.44 9.61
C LEU A 210 -6.38 -2.28 10.64
N TRP A 211 -5.69 -3.20 11.30
CA TRP A 211 -6.25 -4.04 12.38
C TRP A 211 -5.17 -4.46 13.38
N ASP A 212 -5.59 -5.04 14.49
CA ASP A 212 -4.77 -5.22 15.69
C ASP A 212 -3.58 -6.19 15.57
N THR A 213 -3.57 -7.09 14.61
CA THR A 213 -2.46 -8.06 14.44
C THR A 213 -1.43 -7.63 13.39
N MET A 214 -1.55 -6.43 12.83
CA MET A 214 -0.58 -5.94 11.84
C MET A 214 0.64 -5.26 12.47
N ALA A 215 0.46 -4.55 13.57
CA ALA A 215 1.51 -3.79 14.23
C ALA A 215 1.37 -3.83 15.75
N GLY A 216 1.29 -5.03 16.31
CA GLY A 216 1.31 -5.27 17.75
C GLY A 216 0.15 -4.66 18.55
N GLY A 217 -0.98 -4.40 17.92
CA GLY A 217 -2.13 -3.76 18.56
C GLY A 217 -2.11 -2.23 18.49
N HIS A 218 -1.06 -1.63 17.90
CA HIS A 218 -0.93 -0.17 17.75
C HIS A 218 -1.56 0.28 16.45
N ASP A 219 -2.86 0.05 16.31
CA ASP A 219 -3.63 0.23 15.08
C ASP A 219 -4.48 1.50 15.07
N ASP A 220 -5.29 1.66 14.01
CA ASP A 220 -6.24 2.77 13.89
C ASP A 220 -7.21 2.81 15.06
N ASP A 221 -7.72 1.64 15.47
CA ASP A 221 -8.70 1.56 16.53
C ASP A 221 -8.11 1.97 17.88
N MET A 222 -6.91 1.50 18.20
CA MET A 222 -6.19 1.96 19.39
C MET A 222 -5.92 3.46 19.32
N SER A 223 -5.59 3.98 18.16
CA SER A 223 -5.29 5.40 17.97
C SER A 223 -6.50 6.29 18.17
N LEU A 224 -7.71 5.80 17.90
CA LEU A 224 -8.95 6.51 18.22
C LEU A 224 -9.16 6.64 19.73
N GLN A 225 -8.68 5.68 20.50
CA GLN A 225 -8.73 5.74 21.97
C GLN A 225 -7.62 6.64 22.51
N ASP A 226 -6.39 6.44 22.04
CA ASP A 226 -5.22 7.23 22.42
C ASP A 226 -4.19 7.16 21.29
N PRO A 227 -4.05 8.24 20.51
CA PRO A 227 -3.13 8.23 19.37
C PRO A 227 -1.66 8.04 19.77
N ASN A 228 -1.29 8.40 21.01
CA ASN A 228 0.08 8.18 21.49
C ASN A 228 0.39 6.70 21.75
N LYS A 229 -0.62 5.89 22.02
CA LYS A 229 -0.47 4.44 22.18
C LYS A 229 -0.56 3.69 20.86
N GLY A 230 -1.17 4.28 19.86
CA GLY A 230 -1.24 3.76 18.49
C GLY A 230 -0.11 4.33 17.65
N TYR A 231 -0.43 5.29 16.82
CA TYR A 231 0.53 5.93 15.89
C TYR A 231 1.79 6.43 16.60
N GLY A 232 1.62 7.10 17.73
CA GLY A 232 2.74 7.67 18.49
C GLY A 232 3.74 6.61 18.94
N TYR A 233 3.27 5.47 19.41
CA TYR A 233 4.14 4.36 19.79
C TYR A 233 4.95 3.83 18.58
N LEU A 234 4.30 3.64 17.45
CA LEU A 234 4.97 3.20 16.23
C LEU A 234 6.07 4.19 15.80
N ILE A 235 5.79 5.48 15.90
CA ILE A 235 6.74 6.54 15.49
C ILE A 235 7.89 6.68 16.50
N ASP A 236 7.55 6.87 17.76
CA ASP A 236 8.52 7.25 18.79
C ASP A 236 9.34 6.06 19.32
N THR A 237 8.71 4.90 19.45
CA THR A 237 9.35 3.70 20.00
C THR A 237 9.85 2.76 18.94
N LEU A 238 9.04 2.51 17.89
CA LEU A 238 9.39 1.55 16.85
C LEU A 238 9.99 2.19 15.59
N GLY A 239 10.11 3.50 15.54
CA GLY A 239 10.83 4.19 14.48
C GLY A 239 10.10 4.24 13.14
N ALA A 240 8.78 4.05 13.14
CA ALA A 240 8.00 4.13 11.90
C ALA A 240 8.15 5.51 11.24
N ARG A 241 8.38 5.51 9.94
CA ARG A 241 8.44 6.73 9.13
C ARG A 241 7.42 6.71 8.00
N ILE A 242 6.77 5.58 7.80
CA ILE A 242 5.62 5.42 6.88
C ILE A 242 4.56 4.63 7.63
N ILE A 243 3.32 5.14 7.65
CA ILE A 243 2.18 4.46 8.26
C ILE A 243 1.07 4.37 7.23
N GLN A 244 0.57 3.15 6.99
CA GLN A 244 -0.60 2.92 6.17
C GLN A 244 -1.82 2.76 7.06
N THR A 245 -2.86 3.53 6.76
CA THR A 245 -4.04 3.67 7.61
C THR A 245 -5.33 3.65 6.80
N ASP A 246 -6.42 3.23 7.46
CA ASP A 246 -7.79 3.42 6.95
C ASP A 246 -8.40 4.75 7.43
N ARG A 247 -7.63 5.56 8.18
CA ARG A 247 -8.08 6.87 8.69
C ARG A 247 -7.05 7.96 8.35
N PRO A 248 -6.85 8.23 7.04
CA PRO A 248 -5.78 9.14 6.63
C PRO A 248 -5.94 10.56 7.17
N GLN A 249 -7.17 11.11 7.22
CA GLN A 249 -7.37 12.45 7.76
C GLN A 249 -7.04 12.49 9.25
N TYR A 250 -7.47 11.48 10.01
CA TYR A 250 -7.20 11.40 11.44
C TYR A 250 -5.68 11.32 11.72
N LEU A 251 -4.98 10.48 10.96
CA LEU A 251 -3.51 10.38 11.09
C LEU A 251 -2.83 11.69 10.71
N LEU A 252 -3.23 12.32 9.61
CA LEU A 252 -2.67 13.61 9.20
C LEU A 252 -2.85 14.68 10.28
N ASP A 253 -4.05 14.76 10.86
CA ASP A 253 -4.33 15.73 11.94
C ASP A 253 -3.42 15.49 13.14
N TYR A 254 -3.24 14.23 13.55
CA TYR A 254 -2.33 13.87 14.63
C TYR A 254 -0.88 14.28 14.32
N LEU A 255 -0.41 13.95 13.12
CA LEU A 255 0.96 14.27 12.71
C LEU A 255 1.18 15.78 12.61
N ARG A 256 0.21 16.52 12.07
CA ARG A 256 0.27 17.97 11.97
C ARG A 256 0.32 18.64 13.34
N SER A 257 -0.43 18.10 14.31
CA SER A 257 -0.39 18.59 15.68
C SER A 257 0.98 18.43 16.35
N ARG A 258 1.79 17.50 15.84
CA ARG A 258 3.15 17.23 16.32
C ARG A 258 4.24 17.77 15.41
N ASN A 259 3.90 18.53 14.39
CA ASN A 259 4.83 19.05 13.37
C ASN A 259 5.59 17.92 12.65
N LEU A 260 4.94 16.78 12.43
CA LEU A 260 5.51 15.61 11.74
C LEU A 260 5.01 15.48 10.28
N HIS A 261 4.13 16.37 9.86
CA HIS A 261 3.62 16.44 8.50
C HIS A 261 3.19 17.89 8.19
N ASP A 262 3.19 18.25 6.90
CA ASP A 262 2.71 19.57 6.43
C ASP A 262 1.19 19.72 6.56
#